data_daed28dc0b1a913d0a4c7100cb977af1
#
_entry.id   daed28dc0b1a913d0a4c7100cb977af1
#
_cell.length_a   1.000
_cell.length_b   1.000
_cell.length_c   1.000
_cell.angle_alpha   90.00
_cell.angle_beta   90.00
_cell.angle_gamma   90.00
#
_symmetry.space_group_name_H-M   'P 1'
#
loop_
_entity.id
_entity.type
_entity.pdbx_description
1 polymer ?
#
loop_
_entity_poly.entity_id
_entity_poly.type
_entity_poly.pdbx_seq_one_letter_code
_entity_poly.pdbx_strand_id
1 'polypeptide(L)'
;MKKLSLFLLLLGAILPNKQAAAGISGQAATLESQAATPAWQPEQAGSILVSQQAPKHEVRAVWLTTIGGRDWPHSYAQSPISARKQQQELCQILDRLQQAKINTVLLQTRVRGTMIYPSALEPWDGCLSGFPGKSPGYDALQFAIDECHKRGMELHAWVVTIPVGKWDALGCRNLRRKFPKLIRKIGPDGYMNPEDSRTGNYLAQICSEITRRYDIDGIHLDYIRYPENWNLKVSRQQGRNYITSIARKISHAVKSLKPWVKMSCSPVGKYDDLTRYPSYGWNANTKVCQDAQGWLRDGLMDALFPMMYFRNEHFYPFAIDWQEQSHGRIVVPGLGIYFLDPKEGKWNINDVIPEMHLTRNLGMGYCFFRNQFLLNNQQGILDFTRRFNEYPSLVPPMTWASTQKPKQPKALDIKWRNGYMEISWQNEASYTDGTAIPTPHIYNNVYASRTYPVDVNDARNLISARRLGNMLLLKPEECEKPLYFAVTSMDGYGTESLATQEKAADVLLHRHAEGSARMLYCDGKQVHLPEITKNLDTRVFLVETLQGSTVYRATSEGNYINIKPLSPGAYRLYSVNKRGIRHALGTFYKKKFKEN
;
A
#
# COMPACT_ATOMS: atom_id res chain seq x y z
N MET A 1 -22.39 28.28 3.33
CA MET A 1 -21.66 28.63 2.11
C MET A 1 -20.35 29.36 2.44
N LYS A 2 -19.39 28.74 3.15
CA LYS A 2 -18.03 29.27 3.45
C LYS A 2 -16.99 28.16 3.60
N LYS A 3 -17.10 27.05 2.87
CA LYS A 3 -16.14 25.92 2.91
C LYS A 3 -15.31 25.72 1.62
N LEU A 4 -15.48 26.61 0.62
CA LEU A 4 -14.88 26.41 -0.72
C LEU A 4 -13.51 27.08 -0.93
N SER A 5 -13.11 28.02 -0.08
CA SER A 5 -11.91 28.86 -0.36
C SER A 5 -10.57 28.33 0.13
N LEU A 6 -10.50 27.16 0.78
CA LEU A 6 -9.25 26.66 1.35
C LEU A 6 -8.52 25.62 0.48
N PHE A 7 -9.16 25.16 -0.60
CA PHE A 7 -8.62 24.12 -1.48
C PHE A 7 -7.68 24.67 -2.57
N LEU A 8 -7.86 25.90 -2.96
CA LEU A 8 -7.08 26.54 -4.04
C LEU A 8 -5.62 26.86 -3.70
N LEU A 9 -5.22 26.78 -2.44
CA LEU A 9 -3.85 27.06 -1.99
C LEU A 9 -2.92 25.83 -1.96
N LEU A 10 -3.44 24.63 -2.18
CA LEU A 10 -2.64 23.40 -2.31
C LEU A 10 -2.33 23.04 -3.76
N LEU A 11 -3.03 23.66 -4.70
CA LEU A 11 -2.90 23.43 -6.13
C LEU A 11 -2.65 24.81 -6.76
N GLY A 12 -1.41 25.13 -7.03
CA GLY A 12 -1.05 26.25 -7.91
C GLY A 12 -1.78 26.04 -9.25
N ALA A 13 -2.78 26.88 -9.49
CA ALA A 13 -3.65 26.81 -10.64
C ALA A 13 -2.88 26.79 -11.96
N ILE A 14 -3.06 25.75 -12.74
CA ILE A 14 -2.85 25.78 -14.18
C ILE A 14 -4.21 26.17 -14.78
N LEU A 15 -4.48 27.48 -14.88
CA LEU A 15 -5.51 27.96 -15.78
C LEU A 15 -4.85 28.22 -17.15
N PRO A 16 -5.41 27.77 -18.26
CA PRO A 16 -4.91 28.10 -19.58
C PRO A 16 -5.25 29.54 -19.89
N ASN A 17 -4.22 30.36 -20.08
CA ASN A 17 -4.37 31.72 -20.57
C ASN A 17 -4.68 31.68 -22.07
N LYS A 18 -5.92 32.03 -22.44
CA LYS A 18 -6.29 32.31 -23.81
C LYS A 18 -5.69 33.67 -24.19
N GLN A 19 -4.70 33.71 -25.05
CA GLN A 19 -4.44 34.87 -25.86
C GLN A 19 -3.88 34.53 -27.25
N ALA A 20 -4.67 34.94 -28.22
CA ALA A 20 -4.38 35.50 -29.54
C ALA A 20 -3.53 34.66 -30.52
N ALA A 21 -4.24 34.12 -31.49
CA ALA A 21 -3.72 33.83 -32.81
C ALA A 21 -3.50 35.17 -33.57
N ALA A 22 -2.27 35.44 -34.01
CA ALA A 22 -1.98 36.39 -35.06
C ALA A 22 -1.34 35.61 -36.20
N GLY A 23 -1.98 35.67 -37.35
CA GLY A 23 -1.54 34.99 -38.56
C GLY A 23 -0.32 35.64 -39.22
N ILE A 24 0.51 34.82 -39.80
CA ILE A 24 1.42 35.22 -40.87
C ILE A 24 1.28 34.21 -42.01
N SER A 25 0.82 34.70 -43.14
CA SER A 25 0.81 34.00 -44.43
C SER A 25 2.22 34.01 -45.05
N GLY A 26 2.66 32.90 -45.61
CA GLY A 26 3.91 32.84 -46.36
C GLY A 26 4.10 31.47 -47.05
N GLN A 27 3.69 31.44 -48.27
CA GLN A 27 4.10 30.61 -49.44
C GLN A 27 4.74 29.24 -49.26
N ALA A 28 4.08 28.30 -49.93
CA ALA A 28 4.48 26.94 -50.22
C ALA A 28 5.75 26.85 -51.09
N ALA A 29 6.63 25.91 -50.73
CA ALA A 29 7.56 25.28 -51.64
C ALA A 29 7.43 23.76 -51.49
N THR A 30 6.97 23.11 -52.53
CA THR A 30 6.85 21.69 -52.71
C THR A 30 8.21 21.02 -52.76
N LEU A 31 8.41 19.98 -51.94
CA LEU A 31 9.37 18.90 -52.18
C LEU A 31 8.70 17.60 -51.76
N GLU A 32 8.25 16.87 -52.78
CA GLU A 32 7.86 15.46 -52.64
C GLU A 32 9.09 14.63 -52.28
N SER A 33 9.01 13.92 -51.17
CA SER A 33 9.80 12.72 -50.94
C SER A 33 8.91 11.71 -50.22
N GLN A 34 8.55 10.68 -50.93
CA GLN A 34 7.80 9.51 -50.46
C GLN A 34 8.63 8.77 -49.41
N ALA A 35 8.17 8.80 -48.17
CA ALA A 35 8.43 7.74 -47.19
C ALA A 35 7.10 7.40 -46.57
N ALA A 36 6.53 6.27 -46.97
CA ALA A 36 5.34 5.72 -46.38
C ALA A 36 5.61 5.36 -44.91
N THR A 37 5.10 6.15 -44.02
CA THR A 37 4.95 5.77 -42.61
C THR A 37 3.90 4.65 -42.54
N PRO A 38 4.20 3.48 -41.91
CA PRO A 38 3.18 2.47 -41.73
C PRO A 38 2.08 3.04 -40.83
N ALA A 39 0.86 3.00 -41.33
CA ALA A 39 -0.33 3.37 -40.56
C ALA A 39 -0.41 2.51 -39.30
N TRP A 40 -0.39 3.18 -38.14
CA TRP A 40 -0.56 2.53 -36.86
C TRP A 40 -1.95 1.90 -36.78
N GLN A 41 -2.00 0.56 -36.60
CA GLN A 41 -3.26 -0.16 -36.44
C GLN A 41 -3.59 -0.39 -34.99
N PRO A 42 -4.78 0.00 -34.49
CA PRO A 42 -5.18 -0.12 -33.08
C PRO A 42 -5.20 -1.54 -32.54
N GLU A 43 -5.31 -2.55 -33.40
CA GLU A 43 -5.35 -3.96 -33.00
C GLU A 43 -4.00 -4.49 -32.49
N GLN A 44 -2.89 -3.86 -32.83
CA GLN A 44 -1.57 -4.24 -32.31
C GLN A 44 -1.27 -3.66 -30.93
N ALA A 45 -1.93 -2.60 -30.53
CA ALA A 45 -1.80 -2.05 -29.18
C ALA A 45 -2.45 -2.95 -28.10
N GLY A 46 -3.51 -3.69 -28.47
CA GLY A 46 -4.17 -4.64 -27.57
C GLY A 46 -3.31 -5.86 -27.22
N SER A 47 -2.43 -6.31 -28.11
CA SER A 47 -1.58 -7.48 -27.88
C SER A 47 -0.35 -7.21 -27.02
N ILE A 48 0.12 -5.96 -26.95
CA ILE A 48 1.26 -5.55 -26.11
C ILE A 48 0.83 -5.40 -24.63
N LEU A 49 -0.45 -5.16 -24.36
CA LEU A 49 -0.98 -4.96 -23.01
C LEU A 49 -1.33 -6.28 -22.26
N VAL A 50 -1.32 -7.43 -22.93
CA VAL A 50 -1.87 -8.70 -22.40
C VAL A 50 -0.82 -9.61 -21.75
N SER A 51 0.48 -9.32 -21.86
CA SER A 51 1.55 -10.22 -21.36
C SER A 51 2.25 -9.72 -20.09
N GLN A 52 1.61 -8.92 -19.25
CA GLN A 52 2.26 -8.46 -18.02
C GLN A 52 2.14 -9.51 -16.91
N GLN A 53 3.26 -10.18 -16.65
CA GLN A 53 3.44 -10.91 -15.40
C GLN A 53 3.25 -9.91 -14.24
N ALA A 54 2.50 -10.32 -13.21
CA ALA A 54 2.35 -9.53 -12.01
C ALA A 54 3.74 -9.23 -11.40
N PRO A 55 4.10 -7.94 -11.16
CA PRO A 55 5.43 -7.62 -10.68
C PRO A 55 5.62 -8.12 -9.24
N LYS A 56 6.72 -8.82 -8.98
CA LYS A 56 7.10 -9.19 -7.61
C LYS A 56 7.36 -7.95 -6.74
N HIS A 57 7.97 -6.93 -7.32
CA HIS A 57 8.31 -5.68 -6.64
C HIS A 57 7.63 -4.50 -7.34
N GLU A 58 6.75 -3.81 -6.61
CA GLU A 58 6.05 -2.60 -7.07
C GLU A 58 5.55 -1.84 -5.84
N VAL A 59 5.83 -0.54 -5.75
CA VAL A 59 5.20 0.31 -4.74
C VAL A 59 3.77 0.62 -5.18
N ARG A 60 2.80 0.24 -4.37
CA ARG A 60 1.37 0.53 -4.55
C ARG A 60 0.93 1.37 -3.38
N ALA A 61 0.96 2.69 -3.55
CA ALA A 61 0.84 3.62 -2.45
C ALA A 61 -0.42 4.49 -2.50
N VAL A 62 -0.74 5.08 -1.37
CA VAL A 62 -1.79 6.08 -1.24
C VAL A 62 -1.38 7.16 -0.24
N TRP A 63 -1.66 8.43 -0.56
CA TRP A 63 -1.63 9.52 0.42
C TRP A 63 -2.91 9.49 1.25
N LEU A 64 -2.75 9.42 2.57
CA LEU A 64 -3.82 9.48 3.54
C LEU A 64 -3.70 10.78 4.34
N THR A 65 -4.54 11.77 4.02
CA THR A 65 -4.49 13.11 4.61
C THR A 65 -5.25 13.16 5.93
N THR A 66 -4.67 13.87 6.91
CA THR A 66 -5.34 14.13 8.19
C THR A 66 -5.82 15.57 8.32
N ILE A 67 -5.29 16.48 7.52
CA ILE A 67 -5.66 17.90 7.56
C ILE A 67 -7.18 18.09 7.46
N GLY A 68 -7.76 18.68 8.51
CA GLY A 68 -9.19 18.94 8.58
C GLY A 68 -10.07 17.69 8.50
N GLY A 69 -9.53 16.50 8.80
CA GLY A 69 -10.24 15.23 8.74
C GLY A 69 -10.65 14.82 7.32
N ARG A 70 -9.89 15.17 6.29
CA ARG A 70 -10.29 14.96 4.89
C ARG A 70 -10.37 13.49 4.47
N ASP A 71 -9.37 12.69 4.83
CA ASP A 71 -9.39 11.25 4.61
C ASP A 71 -9.64 10.50 5.91
N TRP A 72 -9.08 11.02 7.02
CA TRP A 72 -9.19 10.50 8.38
C TRP A 72 -8.65 11.50 9.38
N PRO A 73 -9.29 11.64 10.58
CA PRO A 73 -10.57 11.05 10.98
C PRO A 73 -11.76 11.95 10.60
N HIS A 74 -12.93 11.34 10.40
CA HIS A 74 -14.17 12.08 10.10
C HIS A 74 -14.95 12.49 11.35
N SER A 75 -14.49 12.08 12.55
CA SER A 75 -15.08 12.45 13.83
C SER A 75 -14.02 12.78 14.86
N TYR A 76 -14.35 13.59 15.88
CA TYR A 76 -13.41 13.99 16.92
C TYR A 76 -13.37 12.99 18.07
N ALA A 77 -12.14 12.67 18.56
CA ALA A 77 -11.91 11.87 19.76
C ALA A 77 -11.92 12.79 20.99
N GLN A 78 -13.03 12.75 21.75
CA GLN A 78 -13.24 13.55 22.95
C GLN A 78 -13.58 12.70 24.17
N SER A 79 -13.71 11.38 23.97
CA SER A 79 -13.95 10.36 24.96
C SER A 79 -13.31 9.04 24.54
N PRO A 80 -13.15 8.04 25.44
CA PRO A 80 -12.65 6.72 25.06
C PRO A 80 -13.50 6.02 23.98
N ILE A 81 -14.82 6.30 23.93
CA ILE A 81 -15.72 5.74 22.91
C ILE A 81 -15.45 6.37 21.56
N SER A 82 -15.35 7.70 21.49
CA SER A 82 -15.07 8.40 20.22
C SER A 82 -13.64 8.17 19.72
N ALA A 83 -12.67 7.95 20.61
CA ALA A 83 -11.32 7.52 20.25
C ALA A 83 -11.34 6.13 19.59
N ARG A 84 -12.04 5.16 20.17
CA ARG A 84 -12.23 3.82 19.56
C ARG A 84 -12.92 3.91 18.20
N LYS A 85 -13.90 4.81 18.02
CA LYS A 85 -14.55 5.03 16.72
C LYS A 85 -13.57 5.50 15.66
N GLN A 86 -12.67 6.44 15.97
CA GLN A 86 -11.60 6.87 15.06
C GLN A 86 -10.65 5.72 14.70
N GLN A 87 -10.28 4.91 15.69
CA GLN A 87 -9.41 3.73 15.47
C GLN A 87 -10.09 2.70 14.56
N GLN A 88 -11.36 2.39 14.79
CA GLN A 88 -12.14 1.47 13.95
C GLN A 88 -12.28 1.98 12.51
N GLU A 89 -12.48 3.29 12.34
CA GLU A 89 -12.52 3.91 11.02
C GLU A 89 -11.21 3.71 10.26
N LEU A 90 -10.05 3.93 10.91
CA LEU A 90 -8.75 3.68 10.28
C LEU A 90 -8.57 2.21 9.92
N CYS A 91 -8.96 1.28 10.80
CA CYS A 91 -8.92 -0.16 10.48
C CYS A 91 -9.74 -0.48 9.22
N GLN A 92 -10.95 0.06 9.10
CA GLN A 92 -11.81 -0.14 7.91
C GLN A 92 -11.17 0.43 6.62
N ILE A 93 -10.52 1.60 6.72
CA ILE A 93 -9.76 2.18 5.61
C ILE A 93 -8.64 1.21 5.20
N LEU A 94 -7.83 0.77 6.15
CA LEU A 94 -6.68 -0.10 5.89
C LEU A 94 -7.10 -1.49 5.37
N ASP A 95 -8.21 -2.05 5.85
CA ASP A 95 -8.76 -3.32 5.35
C ASP A 95 -9.13 -3.22 3.86
N ARG A 96 -9.75 -2.12 3.46
CA ARG A 96 -10.11 -1.88 2.05
C ARG A 96 -8.89 -1.64 1.17
N LEU A 97 -7.86 -0.97 1.69
CA LEU A 97 -6.58 -0.79 1.01
C LEU A 97 -5.85 -2.13 0.84
N GLN A 98 -5.85 -2.99 1.87
CA GLN A 98 -5.28 -4.33 1.79
C GLN A 98 -5.98 -5.19 0.72
N GLN A 99 -7.31 -5.14 0.64
CA GLN A 99 -8.08 -5.82 -0.40
C GLN A 99 -7.70 -5.36 -1.82
N ALA A 100 -7.32 -4.10 -1.98
CA ALA A 100 -6.81 -3.55 -3.24
C ALA A 100 -5.31 -3.79 -3.44
N LYS A 101 -4.65 -4.57 -2.56
CA LYS A 101 -3.21 -4.87 -2.58
C LYS A 101 -2.33 -3.62 -2.57
N ILE A 102 -2.78 -2.55 -1.91
CA ILE A 102 -1.96 -1.41 -1.55
C ILE A 102 -0.98 -1.88 -0.47
N ASN A 103 0.30 -1.55 -0.63
CA ASN A 103 1.37 -1.99 0.26
C ASN A 103 2.10 -0.86 0.99
N THR A 104 1.77 0.40 0.68
CA THR A 104 2.41 1.57 1.29
C THR A 104 1.39 2.67 1.57
N VAL A 105 1.39 3.19 2.79
CA VAL A 105 0.53 4.30 3.23
C VAL A 105 1.40 5.49 3.62
N LEU A 106 1.20 6.62 2.96
CA LEU A 106 1.82 7.91 3.31
C LEU A 106 0.85 8.65 4.22
N LEU A 107 1.01 8.51 5.55
CA LEU A 107 0.10 9.11 6.53
C LEU A 107 0.56 10.52 6.90
N GLN A 108 -0.30 11.53 6.69
CA GLN A 108 0.01 12.90 7.05
C GLN A 108 0.15 13.06 8.57
N THR A 109 1.40 13.11 9.03
CA THR A 109 1.83 13.05 10.44
C THR A 109 2.13 14.44 11.01
N ARG A 110 2.91 15.26 10.28
CA ARG A 110 3.04 16.69 10.53
C ARG A 110 2.19 17.45 9.54
N VAL A 111 1.19 18.17 10.05
CA VAL A 111 0.22 18.83 9.18
C VAL A 111 0.72 20.23 8.78
N ARG A 112 0.79 21.17 9.69
CA ARG A 112 1.28 22.54 9.46
C ARG A 112 1.70 23.16 10.80
N GLY A 113 2.85 22.76 11.33
CA GLY A 113 3.29 23.16 12.66
C GLY A 113 2.49 22.50 13.79
N THR A 114 1.85 21.37 13.51
CA THR A 114 1.06 20.54 14.42
C THR A 114 1.22 19.06 14.07
N MET A 115 1.03 18.17 15.04
CA MET A 115 1.30 16.74 14.94
C MET A 115 0.07 15.89 15.26
N ILE A 116 0.04 14.66 14.74
CA ILE A 116 -0.98 13.66 15.12
C ILE A 116 -0.49 12.67 16.19
N TYR A 117 0.64 12.94 16.83
CA TYR A 117 1.24 12.15 17.90
C TYR A 117 1.72 13.06 19.04
N PRO A 118 1.99 12.54 20.27
CA PRO A 118 2.47 13.35 21.40
C PRO A 118 3.92 13.80 21.14
N SER A 119 4.09 14.97 20.52
CA SER A 119 5.40 15.56 20.22
C SER A 119 5.84 16.53 21.31
N ALA A 120 7.16 16.55 21.61
CA ALA A 120 7.78 17.57 22.43
C ALA A 120 8.04 18.88 21.68
N LEU A 121 7.93 18.88 20.35
CA LEU A 121 8.34 19.99 19.49
C LEU A 121 7.16 20.85 19.02
N GLU A 122 6.05 20.22 18.65
CA GLU A 122 4.86 20.89 18.11
C GLU A 122 3.57 20.37 18.78
N PRO A 123 2.51 21.21 18.88
CA PRO A 123 1.27 20.81 19.53
C PRO A 123 0.47 19.79 18.71
N TRP A 124 -0.47 19.12 19.34
CA TRP A 124 -1.47 18.28 18.69
C TRP A 124 -2.25 19.04 17.62
N ASP A 125 -2.50 18.38 16.50
CA ASP A 125 -3.41 18.92 15.48
C ASP A 125 -4.87 18.78 15.94
N GLY A 126 -5.67 19.80 15.63
CA GLY A 126 -7.08 19.82 15.99
C GLY A 126 -7.96 18.84 15.20
N CYS A 127 -7.44 18.21 14.13
CA CYS A 127 -8.20 17.23 13.35
C CYS A 127 -8.62 16.01 14.18
N LEU A 128 -7.82 15.63 15.20
CA LEU A 128 -8.08 14.47 16.04
C LEU A 128 -9.11 14.74 17.13
N SER A 129 -8.95 15.82 17.88
CA SER A 129 -9.78 16.12 19.08
C SER A 129 -10.85 17.19 18.85
N GLY A 130 -10.78 17.92 17.74
CA GLY A 130 -11.55 19.15 17.48
C GLY A 130 -10.91 20.41 18.06
N PHE A 131 -9.88 20.27 18.91
CA PHE A 131 -9.22 21.37 19.62
C PHE A 131 -7.71 21.35 19.37
N PRO A 132 -7.14 22.33 18.67
CA PRO A 132 -5.68 22.43 18.50
C PRO A 132 -4.95 22.44 19.85
N GLY A 133 -3.93 21.59 19.97
CA GLY A 133 -3.13 21.41 21.20
C GLY A 133 -3.69 20.39 22.19
N LYS A 134 -4.91 19.89 22.01
CA LYS A 134 -5.53 18.89 22.89
C LYS A 134 -5.32 17.47 22.34
N SER A 135 -4.83 16.58 23.21
CA SER A 135 -4.68 15.15 22.92
C SER A 135 -6.03 14.49 22.59
N PRO A 136 -6.09 13.55 21.64
CA PRO A 136 -7.26 12.71 21.39
C PRO A 136 -7.42 11.56 22.41
N GLY A 137 -6.51 11.42 23.39
CA GLY A 137 -6.50 10.34 24.36
C GLY A 137 -5.79 9.06 23.91
N TYR A 138 -5.16 9.06 22.73
CA TYR A 138 -4.32 7.96 22.23
C TYR A 138 -3.25 8.50 21.29
N ASP A 139 -2.23 7.68 21.00
CA ASP A 139 -1.20 7.99 20.01
C ASP A 139 -1.65 7.50 18.64
N ALA A 140 -2.07 8.43 17.78
CA ALA A 140 -2.65 8.11 16.49
C ALA A 140 -1.61 7.59 15.48
N LEU A 141 -0.35 8.05 15.59
CA LEU A 141 0.73 7.55 14.73
C LEU A 141 1.12 6.12 15.08
N GLN A 142 1.32 5.82 16.39
CA GLN A 142 1.63 4.46 16.84
C GLN A 142 0.53 3.48 16.42
N PHE A 143 -0.73 3.85 16.67
CA PHE A 143 -1.87 3.02 16.26
C PHE A 143 -1.88 2.73 14.76
N ALA A 144 -1.61 3.75 13.94
CA ALA A 144 -1.59 3.58 12.49
C ALA A 144 -0.43 2.67 12.01
N ILE A 145 0.75 2.77 12.64
CA ILE A 145 1.90 1.90 12.36
C ILE A 145 1.53 0.44 12.65
N ASP A 146 1.02 0.17 13.86
CA ASP A 146 0.65 -1.17 14.29
C ASP A 146 -0.37 -1.81 13.33
N GLU A 147 -1.38 -1.04 12.93
CA GLU A 147 -2.45 -1.51 12.05
C GLU A 147 -1.99 -1.68 10.59
N CYS A 148 -1.05 -0.86 10.10
CA CYS A 148 -0.41 -1.06 8.79
C CYS A 148 0.46 -2.34 8.80
N HIS A 149 1.32 -2.50 9.80
CA HIS A 149 2.22 -3.65 9.92
C HIS A 149 1.45 -4.97 10.05
N LYS A 150 0.36 -5.03 10.82
CA LYS A 150 -0.54 -6.20 10.90
C LYS A 150 -1.07 -6.63 9.51
N ARG A 151 -1.19 -5.70 8.58
CA ARG A 151 -1.69 -5.94 7.21
C ARG A 151 -0.58 -6.10 6.17
N GLY A 152 0.69 -6.12 6.60
CA GLY A 152 1.84 -6.21 5.71
C GLY A 152 2.13 -4.95 4.90
N MET A 153 1.61 -3.79 5.32
CA MET A 153 1.82 -2.51 4.67
C MET A 153 2.97 -1.73 5.33
N GLU A 154 3.73 -0.99 4.54
CA GLU A 154 4.62 0.05 5.04
C GLU A 154 3.84 1.31 5.41
N LEU A 155 4.24 1.96 6.52
CA LEU A 155 3.78 3.28 6.88
C LEU A 155 4.92 4.28 6.81
N HIS A 156 4.76 5.30 5.95
CA HIS A 156 5.66 6.44 5.88
C HIS A 156 5.04 7.64 6.57
N ALA A 157 5.75 8.23 7.53
CA ALA A 157 5.32 9.45 8.19
C ALA A 157 5.44 10.64 7.22
N TRP A 158 4.32 11.16 6.77
CA TRP A 158 4.27 12.30 5.85
C TRP A 158 4.41 13.62 6.63
N VAL A 159 5.51 14.32 6.37
CA VAL A 159 5.91 15.56 7.04
C VAL A 159 5.79 16.73 6.06
N VAL A 160 4.79 17.59 6.26
CA VAL A 160 4.71 18.89 5.56
C VAL A 160 5.80 19.81 6.13
N THR A 161 6.78 20.21 5.33
CA THR A 161 8.02 20.84 5.83
C THR A 161 7.93 22.35 6.00
N ILE A 162 8.00 23.11 4.90
CA ILE A 162 8.10 24.58 4.91
C ILE A 162 6.83 25.30 5.37
N PRO A 163 5.60 24.91 4.96
CA PRO A 163 4.37 25.53 5.47
C PRO A 163 4.13 25.23 6.95
N VAL A 164 3.72 26.25 7.71
CA VAL A 164 3.40 26.13 9.16
C VAL A 164 1.97 26.57 9.50
N GLY A 165 1.14 26.72 8.47
CA GLY A 165 -0.29 27.01 8.60
C GLY A 165 -0.66 28.48 8.66
N LYS A 166 -1.93 28.74 9.01
CA LYS A 166 -2.42 30.10 9.15
C LYS A 166 -1.60 30.89 10.18
N TRP A 167 -1.35 32.16 9.88
CA TRP A 167 -0.50 33.01 10.70
C TRP A 167 -0.89 33.01 12.19
N ASP A 168 -2.20 33.01 12.46
CA ASP A 168 -2.75 33.04 13.82
C ASP A 168 -3.12 31.65 14.38
N ALA A 169 -2.80 30.57 13.64
CA ALA A 169 -2.97 29.21 14.15
C ALA A 169 -1.96 28.89 15.26
N LEU A 170 -2.32 27.99 16.15
CA LEU A 170 -1.54 27.62 17.35
C LEU A 170 -0.10 27.25 17.01
N GLY A 171 0.09 26.33 16.05
CA GLY A 171 1.42 25.86 15.62
C GLY A 171 2.29 27.01 15.11
N CYS A 172 1.76 27.85 14.22
CA CYS A 172 2.49 28.99 13.67
C CYS A 172 2.84 30.03 14.75
N ARG A 173 1.92 30.35 15.66
CA ARG A 173 2.18 31.24 16.80
C ARG A 173 3.29 30.72 17.71
N ASN A 174 3.26 29.41 18.02
CA ASN A 174 4.28 28.79 18.85
C ASN A 174 5.66 28.84 18.19
N LEU A 175 5.74 28.53 16.89
CA LEU A 175 7.01 28.59 16.16
C LEU A 175 7.56 30.01 16.03
N ARG A 176 6.72 31.01 15.82
CA ARG A 176 7.14 32.43 15.82
C ARG A 176 7.71 32.89 17.17
N ARG A 177 7.13 32.40 18.28
CA ARG A 177 7.66 32.69 19.63
C ARG A 177 8.98 31.98 19.88
N LYS A 178 9.07 30.69 19.49
CA LYS A 178 10.27 29.87 19.68
C LYS A 178 11.44 30.33 18.81
N PHE A 179 11.15 30.76 17.58
CA PHE A 179 12.15 31.17 16.60
C PHE A 179 11.81 32.52 15.98
N PRO A 180 12.12 33.62 16.67
CA PRO A 180 11.85 34.97 16.14
C PRO A 180 12.50 35.15 14.74
N LYS A 181 11.75 35.78 13.82
CA LYS A 181 12.14 36.07 12.43
C LYS A 181 12.34 34.87 11.51
N LEU A 182 12.25 33.62 12.03
CA LEU A 182 12.36 32.41 11.20
C LEU A 182 11.14 32.19 10.30
N ILE A 183 9.95 32.51 10.81
CA ILE A 183 8.70 32.32 10.07
C ILE A 183 8.36 33.59 9.31
N ARG A 184 8.17 33.46 8.00
CA ARG A 184 7.74 34.54 7.10
C ARG A 184 6.25 34.44 6.83
N LYS A 185 5.57 35.59 6.85
CA LYS A 185 4.15 35.69 6.48
C LYS A 185 4.03 35.93 4.99
N ILE A 186 3.24 35.09 4.30
CA ILE A 186 2.89 35.27 2.90
C ILE A 186 1.37 35.08 2.80
N GLY A 187 0.67 36.15 2.44
CA GLY A 187 -0.77 36.18 2.52
C GLY A 187 -1.26 35.88 3.95
N PRO A 188 -2.22 34.96 4.14
CA PRO A 188 -2.72 34.60 5.46
C PRO A 188 -1.90 33.51 6.16
N ASP A 189 -0.85 32.99 5.54
CA ASP A 189 -0.13 31.80 6.00
C ASP A 189 1.31 32.11 6.42
N GLY A 190 1.85 31.28 7.32
CA GLY A 190 3.24 31.29 7.75
C GLY A 190 4.06 30.20 7.08
N TYR A 191 5.30 30.51 6.77
CA TYR A 191 6.27 29.60 6.13
C TYR A 191 7.62 29.71 6.81
N MET A 192 8.28 28.58 7.06
CA MET A 192 9.68 28.59 7.50
C MET A 192 10.56 29.18 6.41
N ASN A 193 11.55 30.01 6.80
CA ASN A 193 12.48 30.60 5.84
C ASN A 193 13.51 29.56 5.38
N PRO A 194 13.53 29.11 4.11
CA PRO A 194 14.50 28.13 3.65
C PRO A 194 15.96 28.63 3.68
N GLU A 195 16.16 29.95 3.63
CA GLU A 195 17.47 30.59 3.61
C GLU A 195 18.14 30.63 5.00
N ASP A 196 17.36 30.38 6.06
CA ASP A 196 17.84 30.34 7.44
C ASP A 196 18.16 28.90 7.83
N SER A 197 19.41 28.66 8.25
CA SER A 197 19.91 27.33 8.63
C SER A 197 19.14 26.68 9.78
N ARG A 198 18.46 27.48 10.62
CA ARG A 198 17.60 26.99 11.72
C ARG A 198 16.41 26.18 11.19
N THR A 199 15.91 26.49 9.96
CA THR A 199 14.84 25.72 9.32
C THR A 199 15.26 24.25 9.15
N GLY A 200 16.41 23.99 8.54
CA GLY A 200 16.91 22.63 8.36
C GLY A 200 17.20 21.92 9.69
N ASN A 201 17.77 22.61 10.67
CA ASN A 201 18.05 22.06 11.99
C ASN A 201 16.74 21.64 12.70
N TYR A 202 15.71 22.48 12.64
CA TYR A 202 14.44 22.21 13.27
C TYR A 202 13.67 21.06 12.62
N LEU A 203 13.62 21.03 11.29
CA LEU A 203 12.98 19.93 10.56
C LEU A 203 13.72 18.59 10.77
N ALA A 204 15.04 18.63 10.87
CA ALA A 204 15.84 17.46 11.24
C ALA A 204 15.51 16.95 12.65
N GLN A 205 15.30 17.85 13.63
CA GLN A 205 14.86 17.47 14.99
C GLN A 205 13.48 16.79 14.96
N ILE A 206 12.52 17.30 14.19
CA ILE A 206 11.20 16.68 14.02
C ILE A 206 11.32 15.27 13.45
N CYS A 207 12.05 15.11 12.33
CA CYS A 207 12.23 13.79 11.71
C CYS A 207 13.01 12.82 12.62
N SER A 208 13.98 13.32 13.40
CA SER A 208 14.69 12.53 14.43
C SER A 208 13.77 12.08 15.56
N GLU A 209 12.87 12.96 16.03
CA GLU A 209 11.88 12.60 17.05
C GLU A 209 10.99 11.46 16.57
N ILE A 210 10.43 11.55 15.36
CA ILE A 210 9.60 10.51 14.76
C ILE A 210 10.41 9.21 14.61
N THR A 211 11.58 9.28 13.99
CA THR A 211 12.43 8.09 13.72
C THR A 211 12.86 7.37 14.98
N ARG A 212 13.21 8.12 16.04
CA ARG A 212 13.66 7.53 17.30
C ARG A 212 12.53 6.84 18.04
N ARG A 213 11.33 7.43 18.03
CA ARG A 213 10.21 6.99 18.85
C ARG A 213 9.33 5.93 18.22
N TYR A 214 9.29 5.87 16.87
CA TYR A 214 8.33 5.05 16.15
C TYR A 214 9.02 4.09 15.19
N ASP A 215 8.38 2.95 14.98
CA ASP A 215 8.81 1.94 14.02
C ASP A 215 8.19 2.21 12.63
N ILE A 216 8.50 3.39 12.10
CA ILE A 216 8.10 3.79 10.76
C ILE A 216 8.99 3.13 9.69
N ASP A 217 8.43 2.91 8.50
CA ASP A 217 9.15 2.39 7.35
C ASP A 217 9.79 3.49 6.50
N GLY A 218 9.26 4.72 6.60
CA GLY A 218 9.81 5.87 5.89
C GLY A 218 9.43 7.22 6.49
N ILE A 219 10.21 8.23 6.13
CA ILE A 219 9.90 9.66 6.25
C ILE A 219 9.61 10.18 4.85
N HIS A 220 8.42 10.75 4.66
CA HIS A 220 7.98 11.35 3.40
C HIS A 220 7.89 12.86 3.54
N LEU A 221 8.77 13.60 2.85
CA LEU A 221 8.85 15.06 2.92
C LEU A 221 7.97 15.70 1.85
N ASP A 222 6.99 16.46 2.28
CA ASP A 222 6.17 17.28 1.39
C ASP A 222 6.52 18.76 1.54
N TYR A 223 6.35 19.54 0.47
CA TYR A 223 6.70 20.95 0.41
C TYR A 223 8.18 21.23 0.79
N ILE A 224 9.10 20.31 0.54
CA ILE A 224 10.55 20.54 0.66
C ILE A 224 11.04 21.36 -0.53
N ARG A 225 10.59 22.60 -0.60
CA ARG A 225 10.78 23.53 -1.71
C ARG A 225 10.34 24.94 -1.33
N TYR A 226 10.69 25.92 -2.15
CA TYR A 226 10.11 27.26 -2.00
C TYR A 226 8.61 27.21 -2.31
N PRO A 227 7.78 27.93 -1.52
CA PRO A 227 6.38 28.18 -1.88
C PRO A 227 6.25 28.92 -3.21
N GLU A 228 5.14 28.69 -3.91
CA GLU A 228 4.86 29.24 -5.24
C GLU A 228 4.91 30.78 -5.28
N ASN A 229 4.46 31.39 -4.19
CA ASN A 229 4.36 32.84 -4.01
C ASN A 229 5.55 33.45 -3.24
N TRP A 230 6.65 32.71 -3.08
CA TRP A 230 7.85 33.22 -2.44
C TRP A 230 8.62 34.15 -3.36
N ASN A 231 8.83 35.39 -2.92
CA ASN A 231 9.70 36.34 -3.64
C ASN A 231 11.17 35.95 -3.42
N LEU A 232 11.71 35.16 -4.34
CA LEU A 232 13.10 34.68 -4.28
C LEU A 232 14.03 35.85 -4.63
N LYS A 233 14.93 36.18 -3.70
CA LYS A 233 15.90 37.27 -3.85
C LYS A 233 17.33 36.80 -4.13
N VAL A 234 17.53 35.50 -4.22
CA VAL A 234 18.80 34.85 -4.55
C VAL A 234 18.71 34.16 -5.91
N SER A 235 19.86 33.79 -6.49
CA SER A 235 19.85 32.98 -7.71
C SER A 235 19.13 31.64 -7.51
N ARG A 236 18.57 31.07 -8.60
CA ARG A 236 17.92 29.74 -8.54
C ARG A 236 18.89 28.67 -8.02
N GLN A 237 20.16 28.75 -8.41
CA GLN A 237 21.19 27.83 -7.91
C GLN A 237 21.36 27.95 -6.39
N GLN A 238 21.45 29.17 -5.88
CA GLN A 238 21.57 29.40 -4.43
C GLN A 238 20.32 28.96 -3.70
N GLY A 239 19.12 29.14 -4.29
CA GLY A 239 17.87 28.60 -3.76
C GLY A 239 17.89 27.08 -3.66
N ARG A 240 18.37 26.37 -4.70
CA ARG A 240 18.57 24.90 -4.66
C ARG A 240 19.54 24.49 -3.57
N ASN A 241 20.63 25.23 -3.39
CA ASN A 241 21.61 24.95 -2.34
C ASN A 241 20.98 25.02 -0.94
N TYR A 242 20.11 25.99 -0.68
CA TYR A 242 19.39 26.08 0.61
C TYR A 242 18.44 24.92 0.82
N ILE A 243 17.60 24.59 -0.16
CA ILE A 243 16.67 23.47 -0.04
C ILE A 243 17.41 22.14 0.09
N THR A 244 18.47 21.91 -0.70
CA THR A 244 19.31 20.71 -0.60
C THR A 244 20.02 20.60 0.76
N SER A 245 20.44 21.72 1.34
CA SER A 245 21.00 21.74 2.70
C SER A 245 19.98 21.28 3.74
N ILE A 246 18.72 21.68 3.60
CA ILE A 246 17.62 21.22 4.49
C ILE A 246 17.43 19.70 4.30
N ALA A 247 17.29 19.22 3.07
CA ALA A 247 17.12 17.82 2.75
C ALA A 247 18.27 16.97 3.30
N ARG A 248 19.53 17.42 3.15
CA ARG A 248 20.73 16.75 3.66
C ARG A 248 20.71 16.62 5.19
N LYS A 249 20.35 17.69 5.91
CA LYS A 249 20.26 17.67 7.39
C LYS A 249 19.21 16.67 7.87
N ILE A 250 18.05 16.63 7.21
CA ILE A 250 16.99 15.68 7.56
C ILE A 250 17.44 14.25 7.26
N SER A 251 17.93 13.99 6.05
CA SER A 251 18.38 12.67 5.64
C SER A 251 19.47 12.12 6.58
N HIS A 252 20.49 12.94 6.87
CA HIS A 252 21.54 12.55 7.82
C HIS A 252 20.98 12.22 9.20
N ALA A 253 20.08 13.05 9.74
CA ALA A 253 19.48 12.86 11.06
C ALA A 253 18.65 11.57 11.15
N VAL A 254 17.91 11.20 10.09
CA VAL A 254 17.14 9.96 10.02
C VAL A 254 18.05 8.74 9.84
N LYS A 255 18.94 8.78 8.84
CA LYS A 255 19.80 7.66 8.49
C LYS A 255 20.83 7.31 9.56
N SER A 256 21.28 8.29 10.36
CA SER A 256 22.15 8.04 11.52
C SER A 256 21.46 7.27 12.64
N LEU A 257 20.13 7.33 12.73
CA LEU A 257 19.33 6.62 13.74
C LEU A 257 18.89 5.24 13.24
N LYS A 258 18.30 5.20 12.04
CA LYS A 258 17.74 3.99 11.44
C LYS A 258 18.02 4.01 9.92
N PRO A 259 19.15 3.46 9.47
CA PRO A 259 19.55 3.51 8.06
C PRO A 259 18.55 2.80 7.11
N TRP A 260 17.75 1.88 7.63
CA TRP A 260 16.70 1.17 6.87
C TRP A 260 15.42 1.99 6.66
N VAL A 261 15.20 3.07 7.42
CA VAL A 261 14.04 3.95 7.21
C VAL A 261 14.21 4.71 5.89
N LYS A 262 13.25 4.54 4.98
CA LYS A 262 13.27 5.16 3.65
C LYS A 262 13.09 6.67 3.74
N MET A 263 13.98 7.43 3.09
CA MET A 263 13.82 8.86 2.87
C MET A 263 13.12 9.08 1.54
N SER A 264 11.99 9.80 1.54
CA SER A 264 11.28 10.13 0.31
C SER A 264 10.72 11.56 0.31
N CYS A 265 10.36 12.06 -0.87
CA CYS A 265 9.63 13.31 -0.97
C CYS A 265 8.64 13.31 -2.14
N SER A 266 7.70 14.29 -2.12
CA SER A 266 6.75 14.57 -3.20
C SER A 266 7.20 15.82 -3.99
N PRO A 267 8.06 15.68 -5.03
CA PRO A 267 8.42 16.80 -5.87
C PRO A 267 7.27 17.24 -6.78
N VAL A 268 7.38 18.47 -7.33
CA VAL A 268 6.52 18.91 -8.44
C VAL A 268 6.63 17.90 -9.58
N GLY A 269 5.52 17.61 -10.25
CA GLY A 269 5.39 16.49 -11.19
C GLY A 269 6.33 16.51 -12.39
N LYS A 270 6.82 17.69 -12.83
CA LYS A 270 7.94 17.84 -13.77
C LYS A 270 9.20 18.21 -13.00
N TYR A 271 10.32 17.54 -13.30
CA TYR A 271 11.60 18.00 -12.75
C TYR A 271 12.03 19.30 -13.41
N ASP A 272 12.14 19.31 -14.74
CA ASP A 272 12.45 20.50 -15.54
C ASP A 272 11.73 20.41 -16.89
N ASP A 273 11.91 21.42 -17.75
CA ASP A 273 11.48 21.36 -19.13
C ASP A 273 12.41 20.44 -19.94
N LEU A 274 11.84 19.64 -20.85
CA LEU A 274 12.57 18.63 -21.60
C LEU A 274 12.95 19.17 -23.00
N THR A 275 14.19 18.96 -23.42
CA THR A 275 14.66 19.32 -24.78
C THR A 275 14.04 18.47 -25.87
N ARG A 276 13.71 17.21 -25.56
CA ARG A 276 13.12 16.22 -26.51
C ARG A 276 11.59 16.30 -26.60
N TYR A 277 10.94 17.11 -25.75
CA TYR A 277 9.50 17.29 -25.76
C TYR A 277 9.18 18.76 -25.47
N PRO A 278 8.41 19.44 -26.33
CA PRO A 278 8.05 20.84 -26.12
C PRO A 278 7.32 21.00 -24.78
N SER A 279 7.98 21.62 -23.84
CA SER A 279 7.44 21.81 -22.48
C SER A 279 7.90 23.15 -21.92
N TYR A 280 7.05 23.74 -21.08
CA TYR A 280 7.32 24.99 -20.39
C TYR A 280 6.48 25.09 -19.12
N GLY A 281 6.84 26.00 -18.26
CA GLY A 281 6.01 26.39 -17.12
C GLY A 281 6.48 25.82 -15.80
N TRP A 282 5.55 25.25 -15.03
CA TRP A 282 5.77 24.86 -13.66
C TRP A 282 6.63 23.59 -13.54
N ASN A 283 7.76 23.68 -12.84
CA ASN A 283 8.66 22.55 -12.61
C ASN A 283 9.38 22.65 -11.25
N ALA A 284 10.00 21.54 -10.82
CA ALA A 284 10.68 21.44 -9.53
C ALA A 284 11.98 22.24 -9.50
N ASN A 285 12.84 22.07 -10.50
CA ASN A 285 14.21 22.55 -10.53
C ASN A 285 14.29 24.09 -10.59
N THR A 286 13.67 24.69 -11.60
CA THR A 286 13.83 26.12 -11.87
C THR A 286 12.78 27.01 -11.22
N LYS A 287 11.56 26.50 -10.93
CA LYS A 287 10.48 27.33 -10.38
C LYS A 287 10.46 27.35 -8.85
N VAL A 288 10.73 26.22 -8.20
CA VAL A 288 10.66 26.09 -6.72
C VAL A 288 11.96 25.61 -6.08
N CYS A 289 13.05 25.58 -6.85
CA CYS A 289 14.40 25.23 -6.38
C CYS A 289 14.48 23.85 -5.71
N GLN A 290 13.78 22.87 -6.25
CA GLN A 290 13.69 21.51 -5.73
C GLN A 290 14.48 20.55 -6.62
N ASP A 291 15.75 20.31 -6.29
CA ASP A 291 16.66 19.44 -7.05
C ASP A 291 16.44 17.96 -6.71
N ALA A 292 15.22 17.45 -6.95
CA ALA A 292 14.82 16.14 -6.50
C ALA A 292 15.59 15.00 -7.22
N GLN A 293 15.89 15.12 -8.52
CA GLN A 293 16.73 14.15 -9.23
C GLN A 293 18.16 14.14 -8.68
N GLY A 294 18.74 15.33 -8.40
CA GLY A 294 20.01 15.44 -7.73
C GLY A 294 20.02 14.77 -6.36
N TRP A 295 18.93 14.80 -5.61
CA TRP A 295 18.84 14.14 -4.30
C TRP A 295 18.82 12.60 -4.41
N LEU A 296 18.26 12.01 -5.46
CA LEU A 296 18.40 10.57 -5.74
C LEU A 296 19.85 10.21 -6.07
N ARG A 297 20.45 10.94 -7.01
CA ARG A 297 21.85 10.74 -7.40
C ARG A 297 22.80 10.81 -6.20
N ASP A 298 22.62 11.81 -5.34
CA ASP A 298 23.50 12.07 -4.19
C ASP A 298 23.13 11.20 -2.96
N GLY A 299 22.13 10.32 -3.07
CA GLY A 299 21.71 9.40 -2.00
C GLY A 299 21.01 10.07 -0.82
N LEU A 300 20.50 11.29 -0.99
CA LEU A 300 19.72 11.99 0.05
C LEU A 300 18.29 11.48 0.14
N MET A 301 17.76 10.93 -0.94
CA MET A 301 16.45 10.28 -1.00
C MET A 301 16.58 8.86 -1.51
N ASP A 302 15.80 7.95 -0.94
CA ASP A 302 15.68 6.55 -1.37
C ASP A 302 14.53 6.40 -2.38
N ALA A 303 13.54 7.29 -2.31
CA ALA A 303 12.38 7.27 -3.19
C ALA A 303 11.85 8.67 -3.51
N LEU A 304 11.25 8.83 -4.67
CA LEU A 304 10.49 10.03 -5.03
C LEU A 304 9.04 9.66 -5.39
N PHE A 305 8.12 10.55 -5.00
CA PHE A 305 6.71 10.48 -5.34
C PHE A 305 6.31 11.76 -6.10
N PRO A 306 6.76 11.94 -7.36
CA PRO A 306 6.47 13.16 -8.10
C PRO A 306 4.96 13.34 -8.30
N MET A 307 4.44 14.53 -7.99
CA MET A 307 3.02 14.87 -8.06
C MET A 307 2.59 15.08 -9.52
N MET A 308 2.49 13.99 -10.27
CA MET A 308 2.23 13.99 -11.71
C MET A 308 0.73 14.01 -12.00
N TYR A 309 0.06 15.08 -11.56
CA TYR A 309 -1.38 15.28 -11.75
C TYR A 309 -1.66 15.85 -13.15
N PHE A 310 -1.17 15.12 -14.14
CA PHE A 310 -1.29 15.39 -15.58
C PHE A 310 -2.04 14.24 -16.24
N ARG A 311 -2.34 14.34 -17.52
CA ARG A 311 -2.94 13.27 -18.31
C ARG A 311 -2.41 13.24 -19.73
N ASN A 312 -2.51 12.07 -20.36
CA ASN A 312 -2.15 11.86 -21.76
C ASN A 312 -0.69 12.27 -22.06
N GLU A 313 -0.49 12.99 -23.15
CA GLU A 313 0.83 13.46 -23.63
C GLU A 313 1.57 14.33 -22.61
N HIS A 314 0.89 14.91 -21.64
CA HIS A 314 1.51 15.69 -20.58
C HIS A 314 2.04 14.84 -19.42
N PHE A 315 1.68 13.56 -19.36
CA PHE A 315 2.16 12.62 -18.35
C PHE A 315 3.38 11.83 -18.83
N TYR A 316 3.29 11.23 -20.01
CA TYR A 316 4.21 10.20 -20.46
C TYR A 316 5.68 10.63 -20.57
N PRO A 317 6.02 11.78 -21.19
CA PRO A 317 7.42 12.20 -21.31
C PRO A 317 8.10 12.43 -19.98
N PHE A 318 7.35 12.95 -19.00
CA PHE A 318 7.89 13.24 -17.67
C PHE A 318 7.98 11.99 -16.80
N ALA A 319 7.09 11.02 -16.98
CA ALA A 319 7.21 9.71 -16.33
C ALA A 319 8.49 8.98 -16.78
N ILE A 320 8.78 9.03 -18.08
CA ILE A 320 10.01 8.46 -18.64
C ILE A 320 11.25 9.20 -18.09
N ASP A 321 11.22 10.55 -18.05
CA ASP A 321 12.32 11.34 -17.49
C ASP A 321 12.60 11.00 -16.03
N TRP A 322 11.56 10.86 -15.20
CA TRP A 322 11.72 10.45 -13.80
C TRP A 322 12.34 9.06 -13.67
N GLN A 323 11.96 8.12 -14.54
CA GLN A 323 12.50 6.77 -14.54
C GLN A 323 13.97 6.75 -14.98
N GLU A 324 14.32 7.44 -16.06
CA GLU A 324 15.69 7.52 -16.59
C GLU A 324 16.66 8.17 -15.59
N GLN A 325 16.16 9.14 -14.80
CA GLN A 325 16.94 9.85 -13.77
C GLN A 325 16.77 9.27 -12.37
N SER A 326 16.28 8.02 -12.27
CA SER A 326 16.07 7.34 -10.97
C SER A 326 17.37 6.99 -10.25
N HIS A 327 18.48 6.86 -10.96
CA HIS A 327 19.77 6.44 -10.41
C HIS A 327 19.69 5.12 -9.60
N GLY A 328 18.86 4.19 -10.03
CA GLY A 328 18.63 2.92 -9.36
C GLY A 328 17.81 3.02 -8.05
N ARG A 329 17.23 4.18 -7.77
CA ARG A 329 16.31 4.43 -6.63
C ARG A 329 14.87 4.22 -7.02
N ILE A 330 13.99 4.26 -6.04
CA ILE A 330 12.55 4.05 -6.22
C ILE A 330 11.90 5.33 -6.75
N VAL A 331 11.12 5.21 -7.84
CA VAL A 331 10.27 6.28 -8.34
C VAL A 331 8.82 5.82 -8.39
N VAL A 332 7.93 6.61 -7.84
CA VAL A 332 6.51 6.30 -7.66
C VAL A 332 5.66 7.49 -8.10
N PRO A 333 5.31 7.62 -9.39
CA PRO A 333 4.47 8.71 -9.86
C PRO A 333 3.15 8.81 -9.09
N GLY A 334 2.83 10.04 -8.66
CA GLY A 334 1.57 10.37 -8.03
C GLY A 334 0.48 10.60 -9.07
N LEU A 335 -0.62 9.88 -8.96
CA LEU A 335 -1.75 9.94 -9.86
C LEU A 335 -2.88 10.78 -9.26
N GLY A 336 -3.35 11.78 -10.02
CA GLY A 336 -4.35 12.76 -9.57
C GLY A 336 -5.78 12.24 -9.64
N ILE A 337 -6.10 11.12 -8.98
CA ILE A 337 -7.44 10.51 -9.04
C ILE A 337 -8.55 11.38 -8.44
N TYR A 338 -8.22 12.45 -7.71
CA TYR A 338 -9.22 13.40 -7.23
C TYR A 338 -9.93 14.14 -8.39
N PHE A 339 -9.28 14.27 -9.54
CA PHE A 339 -9.90 14.83 -10.74
C PHE A 339 -11.00 13.95 -11.38
N LEU A 340 -11.14 12.70 -10.93
CA LEU A 340 -12.26 11.84 -11.30
C LEU A 340 -13.58 12.27 -10.63
N ASP A 341 -13.50 13.05 -9.53
CA ASP A 341 -14.69 13.66 -8.92
C ASP A 341 -15.11 14.88 -9.74
N PRO A 342 -16.37 14.96 -10.24
CA PRO A 342 -16.86 16.10 -11.02
C PRO A 342 -16.76 17.46 -10.31
N LYS A 343 -16.65 17.45 -8.97
CA LYS A 343 -16.48 18.68 -8.17
C LYS A 343 -15.04 19.20 -8.19
N GLU A 344 -14.07 18.34 -8.47
CA GLU A 344 -12.64 18.66 -8.45
C GLU A 344 -12.07 18.79 -9.87
N GLY A 345 -12.59 18.01 -10.83
CA GLY A 345 -12.10 18.00 -12.20
C GLY A 345 -13.06 17.34 -13.19
N LYS A 346 -12.57 17.15 -14.42
CA LYS A 346 -13.33 16.52 -15.52
C LYS A 346 -12.54 15.38 -16.17
N TRP A 347 -11.79 14.63 -15.35
CA TRP A 347 -11.06 13.49 -15.87
C TRP A 347 -11.98 12.27 -15.97
N ASN A 348 -11.65 11.38 -16.89
CA ASN A 348 -12.24 10.07 -17.00
C ASN A 348 -11.28 9.02 -16.43
N ILE A 349 -11.79 7.90 -15.96
CA ILE A 349 -10.94 6.79 -15.51
C ILE A 349 -10.00 6.31 -16.61
N ASN A 350 -10.38 6.42 -17.88
CA ASN A 350 -9.53 6.10 -19.03
C ASN A 350 -8.35 7.06 -19.21
N ASP A 351 -8.31 8.19 -18.52
CA ASP A 351 -7.11 9.02 -18.44
C ASP A 351 -6.08 8.41 -17.47
N VAL A 352 -6.53 7.74 -16.40
CA VAL A 352 -5.68 7.19 -15.32
C VAL A 352 -5.20 5.76 -15.61
N ILE A 353 -6.02 4.93 -16.23
CA ILE A 353 -5.68 3.53 -16.54
C ILE A 353 -4.38 3.40 -17.35
N PRO A 354 -4.17 4.14 -18.44
CA PRO A 354 -2.92 4.08 -19.21
C PRO A 354 -1.69 4.53 -18.39
N GLU A 355 -1.86 5.49 -17.48
CA GLU A 355 -0.79 5.94 -16.59
C GLU A 355 -0.34 4.83 -15.64
N MET A 356 -1.30 4.07 -15.06
CA MET A 356 -1.00 2.91 -14.22
C MET A 356 -0.27 1.81 -15.00
N HIS A 357 -0.68 1.54 -16.23
CA HIS A 357 0.00 0.57 -17.08
C HIS A 357 1.41 1.03 -17.46
N LEU A 358 1.58 2.29 -17.84
CA LEU A 358 2.89 2.85 -18.18
C LEU A 358 3.86 2.78 -17.01
N THR A 359 3.44 3.23 -15.82
CA THR A 359 4.32 3.21 -14.65
C THR A 359 4.77 1.80 -14.29
N ARG A 360 3.88 0.82 -14.36
CA ARG A 360 4.22 -0.60 -14.17
C ARG A 360 5.19 -1.11 -15.24
N ASN A 361 4.99 -0.77 -16.50
CA ASN A 361 5.86 -1.18 -17.62
C ASN A 361 7.26 -0.59 -17.52
N LEU A 362 7.39 0.60 -16.93
CA LEU A 362 8.66 1.25 -16.65
C LEU A 362 9.34 0.73 -15.38
N GLY A 363 8.77 -0.28 -14.70
CA GLY A 363 9.31 -0.81 -13.43
C GLY A 363 9.14 0.16 -12.25
N MET A 364 8.29 1.16 -12.38
CA MET A 364 7.93 2.09 -11.32
C MET A 364 6.67 1.60 -10.58
N GLY A 365 6.45 2.14 -9.37
CA GLY A 365 5.17 2.02 -8.71
C GLY A 365 4.22 3.17 -9.06
N TYR A 366 3.15 3.31 -8.29
CA TYR A 366 2.24 4.46 -8.37
C TYR A 366 1.68 4.80 -6.99
N CYS A 367 1.28 6.06 -6.82
CA CYS A 367 0.68 6.55 -5.58
C CYS A 367 -0.57 7.36 -5.88
N PHE A 368 -1.70 6.99 -5.29
CA PHE A 368 -2.95 7.71 -5.50
C PHE A 368 -3.05 8.97 -4.63
N PHE A 369 -3.32 10.11 -5.21
CA PHE A 369 -3.75 11.30 -4.49
C PHE A 369 -5.24 11.50 -4.69
N ARG A 370 -6.05 11.19 -3.68
CA ARG A 370 -5.77 10.71 -2.32
C ARG A 370 -6.77 9.62 -1.91
N ASN A 371 -6.59 9.09 -0.71
CA ASN A 371 -7.34 7.92 -0.19
C ASN A 371 -8.87 8.02 -0.34
N GLN A 372 -9.49 9.16 -0.02
CA GLN A 372 -10.94 9.33 -0.11
C GLN A 372 -11.48 9.00 -1.50
N PHE A 373 -10.82 9.48 -2.55
CA PHE A 373 -11.29 9.30 -3.93
C PHE A 373 -11.12 7.85 -4.41
N LEU A 374 -10.06 7.17 -3.95
CA LEU A 374 -9.89 5.74 -4.18
C LEU A 374 -11.01 4.94 -3.50
N LEU A 375 -11.20 5.14 -2.18
CA LEU A 375 -12.18 4.37 -1.41
C LEU A 375 -13.64 4.73 -1.73
N ASN A 376 -13.92 5.94 -2.20
CA ASN A 376 -15.24 6.28 -2.74
C ASN A 376 -15.51 5.65 -4.10
N ASN A 377 -14.54 4.91 -4.64
CA ASN A 377 -14.62 4.22 -5.93
C ASN A 377 -15.04 5.15 -7.08
N GLN A 378 -14.49 6.36 -7.11
CA GLN A 378 -14.83 7.36 -8.14
C GLN A 378 -14.63 6.77 -9.53
N GLN A 379 -15.70 6.75 -10.33
CA GLN A 379 -15.75 6.14 -11.67
C GLN A 379 -15.24 4.68 -11.72
N GLY A 380 -15.27 3.92 -10.61
CA GLY A 380 -14.83 2.52 -10.56
C GLY A 380 -13.33 2.32 -10.37
N ILE A 381 -12.58 3.35 -9.95
CA ILE A 381 -11.11 3.27 -9.78
C ILE A 381 -10.66 2.21 -8.75
N LEU A 382 -11.41 2.01 -7.66
CA LEU A 382 -11.09 0.97 -6.67
C LEU A 382 -11.27 -0.44 -7.26
N ASP A 383 -12.36 -0.65 -7.99
CA ASP A 383 -12.65 -1.95 -8.60
C ASP A 383 -11.64 -2.26 -9.72
N PHE A 384 -11.25 -1.25 -10.49
CA PHE A 384 -10.14 -1.38 -11.43
C PHE A 384 -8.84 -1.74 -10.71
N THR A 385 -8.48 -1.01 -9.66
CA THR A 385 -7.25 -1.23 -8.88
C THR A 385 -7.19 -2.65 -8.32
N ARG A 386 -8.30 -3.20 -7.82
CA ARG A 386 -8.37 -4.59 -7.33
C ARG A 386 -8.05 -5.62 -8.42
N ARG A 387 -8.56 -5.41 -9.63
CA ARG A 387 -8.26 -6.29 -10.78
C ARG A 387 -6.83 -6.09 -11.28
N PHE A 388 -6.38 -4.84 -11.38
CA PHE A 388 -5.03 -4.51 -11.81
C PHE A 388 -3.96 -5.04 -10.85
N ASN A 389 -4.27 -5.09 -9.54
CA ASN A 389 -3.43 -5.63 -8.48
C ASN A 389 -3.89 -7.04 -8.07
N GLU A 390 -4.17 -7.92 -9.00
CA GLU A 390 -4.70 -9.26 -8.70
C GLU A 390 -3.89 -10.01 -7.64
N TYR A 391 -2.55 -9.89 -7.70
CA TYR A 391 -1.61 -10.52 -6.77
C TYR A 391 -0.92 -9.47 -5.89
N PRO A 392 -0.50 -9.83 -4.66
CA PRO A 392 0.33 -8.96 -3.83
C PRO A 392 1.66 -8.62 -4.51
N SER A 393 2.30 -7.56 -4.05
CA SER A 393 3.63 -7.16 -4.49
C SER A 393 4.43 -6.64 -3.29
N LEU A 394 5.74 -6.86 -3.30
CA LEU A 394 6.65 -6.33 -2.29
C LEU A 394 7.12 -4.92 -2.68
N VAL A 395 7.42 -4.11 -1.69
CA VAL A 395 8.17 -2.87 -1.94
C VAL A 395 9.58 -3.24 -2.39
N PRO A 396 10.16 -2.57 -3.41
CA PRO A 396 11.51 -2.88 -3.87
C PRO A 396 12.54 -2.75 -2.74
N PRO A 397 13.52 -3.68 -2.64
CA PRO A 397 14.56 -3.61 -1.63
C PRO A 397 15.51 -2.45 -1.86
N MET A 398 16.06 -1.89 -0.78
CA MET A 398 17.08 -0.83 -0.82
C MET A 398 18.48 -1.43 -1.06
N THR A 399 18.74 -1.97 -2.24
CA THR A 399 19.99 -2.64 -2.60
C THR A 399 21.21 -1.72 -2.55
N TRP A 400 21.01 -0.40 -2.61
CA TRP A 400 22.05 0.62 -2.44
C TRP A 400 22.45 0.84 -0.98
N ALA A 401 21.61 0.42 -0.02
CA ALA A 401 21.87 0.59 1.42
C ALA A 401 22.37 -0.69 2.06
N SER A 402 21.91 -1.86 1.63
CA SER A 402 22.36 -3.15 2.11
C SER A 402 22.18 -4.23 1.03
N THR A 403 23.19 -5.10 0.91
CA THR A 403 23.16 -6.31 0.06
C THR A 403 23.19 -7.59 0.91
N GLN A 404 23.25 -7.47 2.22
CA GLN A 404 23.26 -8.59 3.14
C GLN A 404 21.92 -9.33 3.10
N LYS A 405 21.96 -10.66 3.08
CA LYS A 405 20.75 -11.50 3.04
C LYS A 405 20.47 -12.09 4.42
N PRO A 406 19.24 -11.95 4.95
CA PRO A 406 18.82 -12.67 6.14
C PRO A 406 19.02 -14.18 5.98
N LYS A 407 19.24 -14.90 7.07
CA LYS A 407 19.16 -16.36 7.06
C LYS A 407 17.74 -16.79 6.72
N GLN A 408 17.63 -17.88 5.98
CA GLN A 408 16.35 -18.48 5.65
C GLN A 408 15.63 -18.99 6.91
N PRO A 409 14.29 -18.98 6.95
CA PRO A 409 13.53 -19.59 8.04
C PRO A 409 13.88 -21.07 8.19
N LYS A 410 13.72 -21.60 9.39
CA LYS A 410 13.92 -23.03 9.70
C LYS A 410 12.63 -23.67 10.20
N ALA A 411 12.61 -25.00 10.28
CA ALA A 411 11.53 -25.78 10.87
C ALA A 411 10.15 -25.39 10.30
N LEU A 412 10.06 -25.27 8.96
CA LEU A 412 8.78 -25.07 8.30
C LEU A 412 7.91 -26.30 8.55
N ASP A 413 6.75 -26.09 9.16
CA ASP A 413 5.81 -27.13 9.56
C ASP A 413 4.40 -26.76 9.09
N ILE A 414 3.67 -27.71 8.53
CA ILE A 414 2.35 -27.52 7.95
C ILE A 414 1.40 -28.55 8.56
N LYS A 415 0.42 -28.07 9.30
CA LYS A 415 -0.54 -28.93 10.03
C LYS A 415 -1.96 -28.42 9.90
N TRP A 416 -2.91 -29.35 9.94
CA TRP A 416 -4.31 -29.00 10.15
C TRP A 416 -4.60 -28.89 11.65
N ARG A 417 -5.06 -27.71 12.09
CA ARG A 417 -5.50 -27.49 13.47
C ARG A 417 -6.79 -26.70 13.49
N ASN A 418 -7.77 -27.16 14.26
CA ASN A 418 -9.04 -26.45 14.49
C ASN A 418 -9.75 -26.01 13.19
N GLY A 419 -9.61 -26.76 12.12
CA GLY A 419 -10.24 -26.45 10.83
C GLY A 419 -9.49 -25.43 9.96
N TYR A 420 -8.26 -25.06 10.34
CA TYR A 420 -7.36 -24.23 9.54
C TYR A 420 -6.10 -24.99 9.17
N MET A 421 -5.50 -24.66 8.04
CA MET A 421 -4.13 -25.04 7.75
C MET A 421 -3.20 -24.04 8.44
N GLU A 422 -2.47 -24.53 9.43
CA GLU A 422 -1.43 -23.78 10.14
C GLU A 422 -0.09 -24.04 9.45
N ILE A 423 0.55 -22.96 9.01
CA ILE A 423 1.89 -22.93 8.44
C ILE A 423 2.75 -22.18 9.42
N SER A 424 3.76 -22.82 10.01
CA SER A 424 4.62 -22.23 11.03
C SER A 424 6.09 -22.45 10.72
N TRP A 425 6.95 -21.56 11.20
CA TRP A 425 8.40 -21.56 10.97
C TRP A 425 9.15 -20.89 12.12
N GLN A 426 10.47 -20.92 12.07
CA GLN A 426 11.34 -20.24 13.03
C GLN A 426 12.30 -19.31 12.28
N ASN A 427 12.44 -18.09 12.80
CA ASN A 427 13.39 -17.09 12.26
C ASN A 427 14.68 -17.07 13.05
N GLU A 428 15.79 -16.78 12.37
CA GLU A 428 17.05 -16.37 12.99
C GLU A 428 17.30 -14.88 12.73
N ALA A 429 17.55 -14.11 13.80
CA ALA A 429 17.78 -12.67 13.71
C ALA A 429 19.22 -12.34 13.28
N SER A 430 19.71 -13.01 12.24
CA SER A 430 21.07 -12.81 11.70
C SER A 430 21.10 -12.91 10.18
N TYR A 431 22.10 -12.28 9.61
CA TYR A 431 22.46 -12.40 8.20
C TYR A 431 23.22 -13.71 7.94
N THR A 432 23.41 -14.06 6.69
CA THR A 432 24.14 -15.28 6.27
C THR A 432 25.60 -15.30 6.71
N ASP A 433 26.21 -14.13 6.90
CA ASP A 433 27.58 -13.96 7.42
C ASP A 433 27.66 -14.07 8.95
N GLY A 434 26.54 -14.25 9.64
CA GLY A 434 26.46 -14.37 11.10
C GLY A 434 26.27 -13.04 11.84
N THR A 435 26.30 -11.89 11.16
CA THR A 435 26.03 -10.59 11.81
C THR A 435 24.56 -10.46 12.19
N ALA A 436 24.28 -9.72 13.28
CA ALA A 436 22.91 -9.49 13.73
C ALA A 436 22.15 -8.55 12.78
N ILE A 437 20.88 -8.82 12.53
CA ILE A 437 20.01 -7.94 11.77
C ILE A 437 19.67 -6.71 12.64
N PRO A 438 20.00 -5.48 12.20
CA PRO A 438 19.82 -4.28 13.01
C PRO A 438 18.37 -3.79 13.10
N THR A 439 17.47 -4.31 12.25
CA THR A 439 16.07 -3.89 12.22
C THR A 439 15.26 -4.51 13.36
N PRO A 440 14.25 -3.82 13.91
CA PRO A 440 13.52 -4.30 15.07
C PRO A 440 12.72 -5.57 14.79
N HIS A 441 12.37 -5.81 13.53
CA HIS A 441 11.58 -6.94 13.09
C HIS A 441 12.24 -7.68 11.94
N ILE A 442 11.97 -8.99 11.90
CA ILE A 442 12.13 -9.83 10.71
C ILE A 442 10.74 -10.07 10.18
N TYR A 443 10.52 -9.69 8.96
CA TYR A 443 9.29 -9.97 8.23
C TYR A 443 9.41 -11.30 7.50
N ASN A 444 8.26 -11.87 7.16
CA ASN A 444 8.22 -13.09 6.37
C ASN A 444 7.28 -12.93 5.17
N ASN A 445 7.69 -13.49 4.03
CA ASN A 445 6.82 -13.64 2.88
C ASN A 445 6.48 -15.12 2.72
N VAL A 446 5.21 -15.43 2.54
CA VAL A 446 4.73 -16.80 2.37
C VAL A 446 4.23 -16.96 0.94
N TYR A 447 4.73 -17.99 0.28
CA TYR A 447 4.41 -18.35 -1.09
C TYR A 447 3.73 -19.71 -1.13
N ALA A 448 2.84 -19.91 -2.09
CA ALA A 448 2.18 -21.19 -2.31
C ALA A 448 2.00 -21.46 -3.81
N SER A 449 2.23 -22.72 -4.23
CA SER A 449 2.10 -23.14 -5.61
C SER A 449 1.66 -24.60 -5.72
N ARG A 450 1.13 -24.96 -6.89
CA ARG A 450 0.88 -26.36 -7.27
C ARG A 450 2.11 -27.08 -7.81
N THR A 451 3.17 -26.34 -8.12
CA THR A 451 4.44 -26.87 -8.63
C THR A 451 5.53 -26.76 -7.59
N TYR A 452 6.39 -27.79 -7.52
CA TYR A 452 7.56 -27.81 -6.66
C TYR A 452 8.84 -27.84 -7.52
N PRO A 453 9.87 -27.05 -7.19
CA PRO A 453 9.91 -26.07 -6.10
C PRO A 453 8.99 -24.87 -6.38
N VAL A 454 8.56 -24.19 -5.31
CA VAL A 454 7.77 -22.95 -5.43
C VAL A 454 8.68 -21.85 -5.95
N ASP A 455 8.32 -21.25 -7.07
CA ASP A 455 9.03 -20.10 -7.59
C ASP A 455 8.66 -18.85 -6.77
N VAL A 456 9.56 -18.40 -5.91
CA VAL A 456 9.39 -17.21 -5.09
C VAL A 456 9.57 -15.90 -5.86
N ASN A 457 10.00 -15.95 -7.13
CA ASN A 457 10.09 -14.78 -7.99
C ASN A 457 8.77 -14.50 -8.73
N ASP A 458 7.89 -15.48 -8.81
CA ASP A 458 6.55 -15.31 -9.38
C ASP A 458 5.60 -14.73 -8.33
N ALA A 459 5.16 -13.48 -8.53
CA ALA A 459 4.21 -12.81 -7.63
C ALA A 459 2.87 -13.55 -7.47
N ARG A 460 2.49 -14.40 -8.45
CA ARG A 460 1.27 -15.21 -8.39
C ARG A 460 1.30 -16.23 -7.26
N ASN A 461 2.50 -16.61 -6.82
CA ASN A 461 2.71 -17.52 -5.70
C ASN A 461 2.73 -16.82 -4.34
N LEU A 462 2.86 -15.49 -4.28
CA LEU A 462 2.89 -14.74 -3.04
C LEU A 462 1.49 -14.65 -2.42
N ILE A 463 1.28 -15.31 -1.29
CA ILE A 463 -0.03 -15.34 -0.60
C ILE A 463 -0.07 -14.46 0.65
N SER A 464 1.08 -14.19 1.26
CA SER A 464 1.19 -13.25 2.39
C SER A 464 2.51 -12.51 2.31
N ALA A 465 2.44 -11.18 2.20
CA ALA A 465 3.60 -10.29 2.10
C ALA A 465 3.90 -9.64 3.45
N ARG A 466 5.19 -9.46 3.76
CA ARG A 466 5.69 -8.64 4.88
C ARG A 466 5.00 -8.94 6.22
N ARG A 467 4.82 -10.22 6.51
CA ARG A 467 4.12 -10.67 7.70
C ARG A 467 4.98 -10.53 8.95
N LEU A 468 4.43 -9.96 10.01
CA LEU A 468 4.98 -10.07 11.35
C LEU A 468 4.62 -11.43 11.97
N GLY A 469 5.56 -11.98 12.75
CA GLY A 469 5.40 -13.29 13.38
C GLY A 469 5.75 -14.46 12.45
N ASN A 470 5.64 -15.65 12.96
CA ASN A 470 6.17 -16.88 12.39
C ASN A 470 5.09 -17.94 12.14
N MET A 471 3.86 -17.51 11.87
CA MET A 471 2.74 -18.42 11.60
C MET A 471 1.73 -17.75 10.65
N LEU A 472 1.18 -18.56 9.73
CA LEU A 472 0.05 -18.19 8.87
C LEU A 472 -1.05 -19.24 9.03
N LEU A 473 -2.29 -18.78 9.20
CA LEU A 473 -3.48 -19.63 9.19
C LEU A 473 -4.25 -19.40 7.88
N LEU A 474 -4.46 -20.48 7.13
CA LEU A 474 -5.28 -20.45 5.93
C LEU A 474 -6.60 -21.18 6.18
N LYS A 475 -7.69 -20.60 5.67
CA LYS A 475 -8.99 -21.25 5.70
C LYS A 475 -9.04 -22.41 4.72
N PRO A 476 -9.95 -23.38 4.92
CA PRO A 476 -10.12 -24.51 4.00
C PRO A 476 -10.28 -24.10 2.54
N GLU A 477 -11.04 -23.05 2.28
CA GLU A 477 -11.31 -22.54 0.93
C GLU A 477 -10.06 -21.96 0.25
N GLU A 478 -9.13 -21.46 1.05
CA GLU A 478 -7.84 -20.90 0.59
C GLU A 478 -6.81 -21.99 0.29
N CYS A 479 -7.05 -23.23 0.77
CA CYS A 479 -6.11 -24.35 0.65
C CYS A 479 -6.46 -25.34 -0.46
N GLU A 480 -7.55 -25.14 -1.21
CA GLU A 480 -8.01 -26.10 -2.22
C GLU A 480 -7.04 -26.30 -3.39
N LYS A 481 -6.13 -25.37 -3.61
CA LYS A 481 -5.27 -25.33 -4.80
C LYS A 481 -3.77 -25.44 -4.53
N PRO A 482 -3.14 -24.71 -3.59
CA PRO A 482 -1.71 -24.83 -3.36
C PRO A 482 -1.36 -26.10 -2.57
N LEU A 483 -0.38 -26.85 -3.07
CA LEU A 483 0.11 -28.09 -2.44
C LEU A 483 1.51 -27.92 -1.83
N TYR A 484 2.23 -26.88 -2.20
CA TYR A 484 3.59 -26.61 -1.77
C TYR A 484 3.68 -25.21 -1.22
N PHE A 485 4.46 -25.03 -0.17
CA PHE A 485 4.67 -23.75 0.46
C PHE A 485 6.15 -23.42 0.53
N ALA A 486 6.46 -22.13 0.44
CA ALA A 486 7.78 -21.60 0.66
C ALA A 486 7.70 -20.35 1.54
N VAL A 487 8.66 -20.18 2.44
CA VAL A 487 8.75 -19.02 3.32
C VAL A 487 10.13 -18.40 3.21
N THR A 488 10.19 -17.08 3.09
CA THR A 488 11.41 -16.28 3.16
C THR A 488 11.39 -15.39 4.38
N SER A 489 12.57 -15.07 4.93
CA SER A 489 12.76 -13.97 5.87
C SER A 489 13.09 -12.71 5.10
N MET A 490 12.69 -11.54 5.61
CA MET A 490 12.98 -10.25 5.01
C MET A 490 13.36 -9.23 6.10
N ASP A 491 14.41 -8.44 5.89
CA ASP A 491 14.83 -7.39 6.79
C ASP A 491 14.12 -6.05 6.52
N GLY A 492 14.43 -5.02 7.30
CA GLY A 492 13.85 -3.69 7.11
C GLY A 492 14.32 -2.97 5.84
N TYR A 493 15.39 -3.42 5.20
CA TYR A 493 15.80 -2.93 3.88
C TYR A 493 14.99 -3.53 2.72
N GLY A 494 14.16 -4.54 3.02
CA GLY A 494 13.38 -5.26 2.03
C GLY A 494 14.14 -6.42 1.37
N THR A 495 15.31 -6.78 1.86
CA THR A 495 16.12 -7.87 1.31
C THR A 495 15.57 -9.22 1.79
N GLU A 496 15.25 -10.10 0.85
CA GLU A 496 14.76 -11.45 1.14
C GLU A 496 15.90 -12.47 1.25
N SER A 497 15.70 -13.43 2.15
CA SER A 497 16.53 -14.65 2.26
C SER A 497 16.27 -15.63 1.10
N LEU A 498 17.03 -16.70 1.06
CA LEU A 498 16.62 -17.91 0.37
C LEU A 498 15.33 -18.45 1.02
N ALA A 499 14.55 -19.19 0.23
CA ALA A 499 13.30 -19.79 0.72
C ALA A 499 13.54 -21.13 1.41
N THR A 500 12.87 -21.34 2.53
CA THR A 500 12.62 -22.68 3.06
C THR A 500 11.32 -23.20 2.48
N GLN A 501 11.35 -24.41 1.93
CA GLN A 501 10.23 -25.00 1.20
C GLN A 501 9.80 -26.34 1.80
N GLU A 502 8.51 -26.57 1.82
CA GLU A 502 7.93 -27.81 2.30
C GLU A 502 6.76 -28.25 1.41
N LYS A 503 6.62 -29.56 1.27
CA LYS A 503 5.56 -30.18 0.50
C LYS A 503 4.37 -30.49 1.41
N ALA A 504 3.24 -29.80 1.17
CA ALA A 504 2.01 -29.99 1.94
C ALA A 504 1.07 -31.07 1.37
N ALA A 505 1.48 -31.77 0.30
CA ALA A 505 0.61 -32.71 -0.41
C ALA A 505 0.02 -33.78 0.51
N ASP A 506 0.82 -34.32 1.43
CA ASP A 506 0.36 -35.36 2.34
C ASP A 506 -0.65 -34.86 3.37
N VAL A 507 -0.50 -33.59 3.81
CA VAL A 507 -1.43 -32.93 4.74
C VAL A 507 -2.80 -32.73 4.09
N LEU A 508 -2.85 -32.34 2.81
CA LEU A 508 -4.09 -32.18 2.06
C LEU A 508 -4.71 -33.54 1.70
N LEU A 509 -3.90 -34.53 1.31
CA LEU A 509 -4.35 -35.89 1.00
C LEU A 509 -4.91 -36.61 2.24
N HIS A 510 -4.27 -36.46 3.40
CA HIS A 510 -4.82 -37.01 4.65
C HIS A 510 -6.17 -36.41 5.01
N ARG A 511 -6.38 -35.11 4.80
CA ARG A 511 -7.69 -34.49 5.00
C ARG A 511 -8.76 -35.05 4.08
N HIS A 512 -8.46 -35.22 2.79
CA HIS A 512 -9.37 -35.85 1.84
C HIS A 512 -9.54 -37.36 2.12
N ALA A 513 -8.47 -38.03 2.55
CA ALA A 513 -8.51 -39.46 2.88
C ALA A 513 -9.29 -39.73 4.18
N GLU A 514 -9.10 -38.94 5.23
CA GLU A 514 -9.83 -39.12 6.49
C GLU A 514 -11.34 -38.87 6.34
N GLY A 515 -11.76 -37.99 5.46
CA GLY A 515 -13.17 -37.64 5.27
C GLY A 515 -13.85 -38.28 4.06
N SER A 516 -13.16 -38.46 2.93
CA SER A 516 -13.78 -38.89 1.66
C SER A 516 -13.53 -40.36 1.29
N ALA A 517 -12.48 -40.96 1.79
CA ALA A 517 -12.15 -42.35 1.50
C ALA A 517 -12.82 -43.34 2.48
N ARG A 518 -13.32 -42.87 3.62
CA ARG A 518 -13.98 -43.73 4.59
C ARG A 518 -15.39 -44.05 4.11
N MET A 519 -15.63 -45.32 3.80
CA MET A 519 -16.97 -45.83 3.60
C MET A 519 -17.68 -45.96 4.95
N LEU A 520 -18.78 -45.22 5.12
CA LEU A 520 -19.60 -45.32 6.31
C LEU A 520 -20.62 -46.44 6.15
N TYR A 521 -20.85 -47.17 7.23
CA TYR A 521 -21.85 -48.21 7.23
C TYR A 521 -23.26 -47.59 7.10
N CYS A 522 -24.02 -48.08 6.15
CA CYS A 522 -25.36 -47.65 5.84
C CYS A 522 -26.27 -48.88 5.65
N ASP A 523 -27.31 -48.96 6.46
CA ASP A 523 -28.33 -50.02 6.38
C ASP A 523 -29.50 -49.70 5.45
N GLY A 524 -29.41 -48.54 4.76
CA GLY A 524 -30.46 -48.04 3.87
C GLY A 524 -31.48 -47.13 4.54
N LYS A 525 -31.59 -47.13 5.87
CA LYS A 525 -32.43 -46.25 6.68
C LYS A 525 -31.60 -45.26 7.50
N GLN A 526 -30.40 -45.70 7.90
CA GLN A 526 -29.51 -44.96 8.79
C GLN A 526 -28.06 -45.07 8.30
N VAL A 527 -27.27 -44.05 8.61
CA VAL A 527 -25.80 -44.06 8.47
C VAL A 527 -25.19 -43.99 9.85
N HIS A 528 -24.31 -44.95 10.15
CA HIS A 528 -23.59 -45.00 11.42
C HIS A 528 -22.47 -43.95 11.44
N LEU A 529 -22.42 -43.19 12.53
CA LEU A 529 -21.42 -42.13 12.71
C LEU A 529 -20.09 -42.75 13.20
N PRO A 530 -18.98 -42.31 12.68
CA PRO A 530 -17.67 -42.73 13.17
C PRO A 530 -17.43 -42.24 14.61
N GLU A 531 -16.61 -42.97 15.38
CA GLU A 531 -16.34 -42.66 16.79
C GLU A 531 -15.78 -41.26 17.03
N ILE A 532 -15.08 -40.70 16.04
CA ILE A 532 -14.54 -39.36 16.09
C ILE A 532 -15.65 -38.30 16.34
N THR A 533 -16.90 -38.59 16.00
CA THR A 533 -18.04 -37.68 16.23
C THR A 533 -18.46 -37.61 17.70
N LYS A 534 -18.07 -38.53 18.54
CA LYS A 534 -18.37 -38.50 19.99
C LYS A 534 -17.70 -37.32 20.71
N ASN A 535 -16.57 -36.84 20.17
CA ASN A 535 -15.80 -35.73 20.73
C ASN A 535 -16.02 -34.38 20.01
N LEU A 536 -16.88 -34.35 18.96
CA LEU A 536 -17.20 -33.12 18.24
C LEU A 536 -18.44 -32.47 18.89
N ASP A 537 -18.34 -31.21 19.22
CA ASP A 537 -19.50 -30.37 19.63
C ASP A 537 -20.39 -30.10 18.42
N THR A 538 -20.88 -31.16 17.79
CA THR A 538 -21.61 -31.17 16.53
C THR A 538 -23.04 -31.55 16.77
N ARG A 539 -23.99 -30.70 16.32
CA ARG A 539 -25.43 -30.99 16.39
C ARG A 539 -26.09 -31.16 15.03
N VAL A 540 -25.40 -30.80 13.96
CA VAL A 540 -25.95 -30.82 12.60
C VAL A 540 -25.02 -31.56 11.65
N PHE A 541 -25.61 -32.38 10.81
CA PHE A 541 -24.93 -33.12 9.75
C PHE A 541 -25.49 -32.70 8.40
N LEU A 542 -24.63 -32.56 7.40
CA LEU A 542 -24.98 -32.28 6.02
C LEU A 542 -24.69 -33.50 5.16
N VAL A 543 -25.66 -33.84 4.32
CA VAL A 543 -25.50 -34.88 3.30
C VAL A 543 -25.43 -34.17 1.93
N GLU A 544 -24.37 -34.45 1.20
CA GLU A 544 -24.14 -33.90 -0.13
C GLU A 544 -24.05 -34.99 -1.19
N THR A 545 -24.47 -34.65 -2.41
CA THR A 545 -24.18 -35.48 -3.58
C THR A 545 -22.66 -35.53 -3.83
N LEU A 546 -22.17 -36.46 -4.66
CA LEU A 546 -20.76 -36.47 -5.05
C LEU A 546 -20.35 -35.25 -5.86
N GLN A 547 -21.32 -34.52 -6.45
CA GLN A 547 -21.12 -33.27 -7.18
C GLN A 547 -21.07 -32.04 -6.26
N GLY A 548 -21.25 -32.22 -4.91
CA GLY A 548 -21.12 -31.16 -3.92
C GLY A 548 -22.42 -30.40 -3.58
N SER A 549 -23.59 -30.85 -4.07
CA SER A 549 -24.88 -30.25 -3.70
C SER A 549 -25.38 -30.80 -2.37
N THR A 550 -25.66 -29.93 -1.40
CA THR A 550 -26.30 -30.33 -0.13
C THR A 550 -27.76 -30.73 -0.40
N VAL A 551 -28.09 -31.98 -0.15
CA VAL A 551 -29.43 -32.55 -0.41
C VAL A 551 -30.21 -32.84 0.86
N TYR A 552 -29.53 -32.94 2.02
CA TYR A 552 -30.20 -33.25 3.27
C TYR A 552 -29.42 -32.69 4.47
N ARG A 553 -30.17 -32.25 5.48
CA ARG A 553 -29.62 -31.78 6.75
C ARG A 553 -30.24 -32.63 7.87
N ALA A 554 -29.43 -33.24 8.69
CA ALA A 554 -29.85 -34.15 9.74
C ALA A 554 -29.29 -33.78 11.11
N THR A 555 -29.95 -34.22 12.16
CA THR A 555 -29.40 -34.32 13.53
C THR A 555 -29.11 -35.75 13.87
N SER A 556 -28.15 -36.01 14.78
CA SER A 556 -27.85 -37.38 15.21
C SER A 556 -28.87 -37.87 16.20
N GLU A 557 -29.22 -39.15 16.06
CA GLU A 557 -29.96 -39.93 17.04
C GLU A 557 -28.99 -40.97 17.63
N GLY A 558 -28.28 -40.57 18.69
CA GLY A 558 -27.17 -41.40 19.21
C GLY A 558 -25.97 -41.45 18.24
N ASN A 559 -25.60 -42.65 17.81
CA ASN A 559 -24.45 -42.88 16.91
C ASN A 559 -24.81 -43.02 15.43
N TYR A 560 -26.00 -42.55 15.02
CA TYR A 560 -26.43 -42.60 13.63
C TYR A 560 -27.25 -41.37 13.23
N ILE A 561 -27.37 -41.16 11.93
CA ILE A 561 -28.30 -40.20 11.33
C ILE A 561 -29.34 -40.96 10.50
N ASN A 562 -30.58 -40.48 10.55
CA ASN A 562 -31.67 -41.00 9.73
C ASN A 562 -31.56 -40.45 8.30
N ILE A 563 -31.56 -41.35 7.31
CA ILE A 563 -31.44 -40.98 5.88
C ILE A 563 -32.62 -41.51 5.06
N LYS A 564 -33.72 -41.90 5.69
CA LYS A 564 -34.94 -42.37 4.98
C LYS A 564 -35.38 -41.41 3.89
N PRO A 565 -35.34 -40.06 4.07
CA PRO A 565 -35.79 -39.08 3.04
C PRO A 565 -34.92 -39.06 1.79
N LEU A 566 -33.70 -39.59 1.80
CA LEU A 566 -32.81 -39.54 0.64
C LEU A 566 -33.22 -40.56 -0.43
N SER A 567 -33.01 -40.21 -1.69
CA SER A 567 -33.10 -41.15 -2.81
C SER A 567 -31.92 -42.19 -2.77
N PRO A 568 -32.05 -43.35 -3.42
CA PRO A 568 -30.89 -44.25 -3.59
C PRO A 568 -29.76 -43.52 -4.34
N GLY A 569 -28.52 -43.68 -3.86
CA GLY A 569 -27.36 -43.01 -4.45
C GLY A 569 -26.14 -42.95 -3.54
N ALA A 570 -25.06 -42.42 -4.05
CA ALA A 570 -23.82 -42.20 -3.31
C ALA A 570 -23.79 -40.77 -2.76
N TYR A 571 -23.41 -40.64 -1.50
CA TYR A 571 -23.44 -39.35 -0.77
C TYR A 571 -22.20 -39.21 0.10
N ARG A 572 -21.82 -37.93 0.35
CA ARG A 572 -20.83 -37.54 1.35
C ARG A 572 -21.55 -37.02 2.60
N LEU A 573 -20.99 -37.37 3.76
CA LEU A 573 -21.47 -36.93 5.06
C LEU A 573 -20.49 -35.97 5.69
N TYR A 574 -20.99 -34.82 6.17
CA TYR A 574 -20.24 -33.82 6.91
C TYR A 574 -20.88 -33.56 8.27
N SER A 575 -20.06 -33.30 9.28
CA SER A 575 -20.51 -32.68 10.53
C SER A 575 -20.31 -31.17 10.45
N VAL A 576 -21.19 -30.41 11.10
CA VAL A 576 -21.10 -28.94 11.18
C VAL A 576 -21.07 -28.55 12.64
N ASN A 577 -20.01 -27.85 13.06
CA ASN A 577 -19.88 -27.37 14.43
C ASN A 577 -20.72 -26.10 14.66
N LYS A 578 -20.77 -25.60 15.92
CA LYS A 578 -21.49 -24.37 16.29
C LYS A 578 -21.01 -23.11 15.54
N ARG A 579 -19.81 -23.13 14.96
CA ARG A 579 -19.23 -22.03 14.18
C ARG A 579 -19.49 -22.17 12.68
N GLY A 580 -20.28 -23.17 12.24
CA GLY A 580 -20.58 -23.43 10.84
C GLY A 580 -19.48 -24.14 10.05
N ILE A 581 -18.38 -24.59 10.72
CA ILE A 581 -17.27 -25.28 10.06
C ILE A 581 -17.68 -26.72 9.75
N ARG A 582 -17.46 -27.16 8.50
CA ARG A 582 -17.80 -28.50 8.02
C ARG A 582 -16.59 -29.43 8.15
N HIS A 583 -16.81 -30.62 8.70
CA HIS A 583 -15.83 -31.71 8.75
C HIS A 583 -16.35 -32.91 7.98
N ALA A 584 -15.61 -33.37 6.97
CA ALA A 584 -15.97 -34.56 6.21
C ALA A 584 -15.85 -35.81 7.09
N LEU A 585 -16.89 -36.59 7.16
CA LEU A 585 -16.95 -37.83 7.97
C LEU A 585 -16.76 -39.08 7.13
N GLY A 586 -17.13 -39.05 5.86
CA GLY A 586 -16.99 -40.16 4.94
C GLY A 586 -18.03 -40.16 3.83
N THR A 587 -18.01 -41.23 3.05
CA THR A 587 -18.97 -41.48 1.95
C THR A 587 -19.83 -42.68 2.30
N PHE A 588 -21.08 -42.69 1.90
CA PHE A 588 -21.96 -43.82 2.03
C PHE A 588 -22.80 -44.03 0.76
N TYR A 589 -23.29 -45.24 0.58
CA TYR A 589 -24.17 -45.59 -0.52
C TYR A 589 -25.53 -46.06 0.01
N LYS A 590 -26.61 -45.34 -0.32
CA LYS A 590 -27.97 -45.72 -0.01
C LYS A 590 -28.51 -46.63 -1.11
N LYS A 591 -28.75 -47.90 -0.79
CA LYS A 591 -29.36 -48.88 -1.70
C LYS A 591 -30.87 -48.60 -1.88
N LYS A 592 -31.42 -48.97 -3.04
CA LYS A 592 -32.85 -48.96 -3.26
C LYS A 592 -33.47 -50.01 -2.30
N PHE A 593 -34.39 -49.57 -1.43
CA PHE A 593 -35.15 -50.52 -0.60
C PHE A 593 -36.07 -51.31 -1.53
N LYS A 594 -35.99 -52.63 -1.47
CA LYS A 594 -37.09 -53.47 -1.94
C LYS A 594 -38.06 -53.53 -0.77
N GLU A 595 -39.24 -52.94 -0.92
CA GLU A 595 -40.39 -53.24 -0.04
C GLU A 595 -40.72 -54.70 -0.27
N ASN A 596 -40.56 -55.54 0.75
CA ASN A 596 -41.15 -56.86 0.80
C ASN A 596 -42.59 -56.76 1.24
#